data_a1b9707f4ab43a5236002eb2a742cfad
#
_entry.id   a1b9707f4ab43a5236002eb2a742cfad
#
_cell.length_a   1.000
_cell.length_b   1.000
_cell.length_c   1.000
_cell.angle_alpha   90.00
_cell.angle_beta   90.00
_cell.angle_gamma   90.00
#
_symmetry.space_group_name_H-M   'P 1'
#
loop_
_entity.id
_entity.type
_entity.pdbx_description
1 polymer ?
#
loop_
_entity_poly.entity_id
_entity_poly.type
_entity_poly.pdbx_seq_one_letter_code
_entity_poly.pdbx_strand_id
1 'polypeptide(L)'
;MGFSFRKWYLDCVSDAGETAIAYRAELRWEEFSLQYASLLEFDPVHGPRVRSTLRRCGEPSASDGEVRWEAGPLEVSGTWHGLAPEFSAELLAASEGTVAWRCVQPRSRAELRLPGGRTLAGLGYAEELTLTLPPWRLPIDELRWGRFTSGSRGLVWIEWRGPHPVRLALIDGERAELSAVAEERVEAGGVSLELSQPAVLRSGRIGETVLSVIPGIERVFPGRILGLQETKWRARGTLDGAQGWAIHEVVRWPR
;
A
#
# COMPACT_ATOMS: atom_id res chain seq x y z
N MET A 1 -7.66 26.95 6.36
CA MET A 1 -7.34 25.89 5.38
C MET A 1 -7.36 24.56 6.08
N GLY A 2 -7.82 23.49 5.41
CA GLY A 2 -7.99 22.17 6.02
C GLY A 2 -6.76 21.27 5.84
N PHE A 3 -6.82 20.09 6.48
CA PHE A 3 -5.88 19.01 6.26
C PHE A 3 -6.24 18.24 4.98
N SER A 4 -5.25 17.85 4.18
CA SER A 4 -5.39 16.96 3.04
C SER A 4 -4.14 16.09 2.91
N PHE A 5 -4.35 14.79 2.79
CA PHE A 5 -3.30 13.81 2.50
C PHE A 5 -3.75 12.90 1.38
N ARG A 6 -2.91 12.73 0.37
CA ARG A 6 -3.14 11.85 -0.77
C ARG A 6 -1.94 10.95 -0.96
N LYS A 7 -2.17 9.65 -1.02
CA LYS A 7 -1.13 8.64 -1.17
C LYS A 7 -1.47 7.68 -2.30
N TRP A 8 -0.54 7.49 -3.21
CA TRP A 8 -0.52 6.38 -4.14
C TRP A 8 0.38 5.27 -3.62
N TYR A 9 -0.06 4.06 -3.80
CA TYR A 9 0.69 2.82 -3.60
C TYR A 9 0.63 2.03 -4.89
N LEU A 10 1.78 1.60 -5.39
CA LEU A 10 1.93 0.83 -6.62
C LEU A 10 2.94 -0.27 -6.37
N ASP A 11 2.66 -1.49 -6.78
CA ASP A 11 3.63 -2.57 -6.63
C ASP A 11 3.72 -3.47 -7.86
N CYS A 12 4.80 -4.25 -7.89
CA CYS A 12 5.05 -5.33 -8.82
C CYS A 12 5.80 -6.45 -8.11
N VAL A 13 5.38 -7.69 -8.33
CA VAL A 13 6.11 -8.88 -7.88
C VAL A 13 6.31 -9.81 -9.07
N SER A 14 7.58 -10.15 -9.35
CA SER A 14 7.93 -11.12 -10.39
C SER A 14 7.61 -12.56 -9.98
N ASP A 15 7.61 -13.48 -10.91
CA ASP A 15 7.42 -14.92 -10.63
C ASP A 15 8.48 -15.45 -9.66
N ALA A 16 9.70 -14.93 -9.72
CA ALA A 16 10.79 -15.25 -8.80
C ALA A 16 10.63 -14.64 -7.40
N GLY A 17 9.68 -13.71 -7.21
CA GLY A 17 9.43 -13.03 -5.95
C GLY A 17 10.28 -11.79 -5.73
N GLU A 18 11.01 -11.29 -6.73
CA GLU A 18 11.53 -9.94 -6.66
C GLU A 18 10.36 -8.97 -6.57
N THR A 19 10.48 -7.96 -5.72
CA THR A 19 9.37 -7.05 -5.40
C THR A 19 9.82 -5.62 -5.52
N ALA A 20 9.00 -4.77 -6.12
CA ALA A 20 9.12 -3.33 -6.05
C ALA A 20 7.81 -2.72 -5.54
N ILE A 21 7.91 -1.83 -4.55
CA ILE A 21 6.79 -1.05 -4.04
C ILE A 21 7.14 0.42 -4.16
N ALA A 22 6.31 1.13 -4.89
CA ALA A 22 6.46 2.55 -5.11
C ALA A 22 5.36 3.33 -4.37
N TYR A 23 5.74 4.41 -3.71
CA TYR A 23 4.84 5.33 -3.04
C TYR A 23 5.02 6.74 -3.58
N ARG A 24 3.91 7.42 -3.74
CA ARG A 24 3.89 8.88 -3.90
C ARG A 24 2.86 9.44 -2.92
N ALA A 25 3.26 10.39 -2.10
CA ALA A 25 2.37 11.03 -1.14
C ALA A 25 2.49 12.56 -1.22
N GLU A 26 1.39 13.22 -0.98
CA GLU A 26 1.30 14.67 -0.81
C GLU A 26 0.47 14.96 0.45
N LEU A 27 1.06 15.76 1.32
CA LEU A 27 0.42 16.29 2.51
C LEU A 27 0.28 17.80 2.35
N ARG A 28 -0.90 18.32 2.66
CA ARG A 28 -1.15 19.75 2.82
C ARG A 28 -1.84 19.97 4.15
N TRP A 29 -1.30 20.84 4.95
CA TRP A 29 -1.86 21.20 6.24
C TRP A 29 -1.60 22.70 6.51
N GLU A 30 -2.67 23.47 6.50
CA GLU A 30 -2.61 24.92 6.53
C GLU A 30 -1.72 25.45 5.40
N GLU A 31 -0.60 26.09 5.74
CA GLU A 31 0.38 26.59 4.75
C GLU A 31 1.54 25.60 4.49
N PHE A 32 1.56 24.48 5.24
CA PHE A 32 2.58 23.46 5.08
C PHE A 32 2.22 22.50 3.95
N SER A 33 3.16 22.27 3.05
CA SER A 33 3.04 21.28 1.98
C SER A 33 4.28 20.40 1.93
N LEU A 34 4.08 19.10 1.90
CA LEU A 34 5.14 18.11 1.81
C LEU A 34 4.83 17.13 0.69
N GLN A 35 5.80 16.90 -0.17
CA GLN A 35 5.78 15.80 -1.13
C GLN A 35 6.80 14.75 -0.73
N TYR A 36 6.41 13.51 -0.84
CA TYR A 36 7.24 12.35 -0.54
C TYR A 36 7.06 11.31 -1.63
N ALA A 37 8.16 10.73 -2.08
CA ALA A 37 8.12 9.52 -2.88
C ALA A 37 9.18 8.53 -2.40
N SER A 38 8.89 7.24 -2.52
CA SER A 38 9.85 6.18 -2.19
C SER A 38 9.68 4.97 -3.08
N LEU A 39 10.78 4.25 -3.23
CA LEU A 39 10.88 2.94 -3.85
C LEU A 39 11.46 1.96 -2.83
N LEU A 40 10.70 0.94 -2.47
CA LEU A 40 11.17 -0.22 -1.74
C LEU A 40 11.34 -1.35 -2.73
N GLU A 41 12.55 -1.87 -2.83
CA GLU A 41 12.90 -3.04 -3.62
C GLU A 41 13.20 -4.20 -2.67
N PHE A 42 12.82 -5.40 -3.03
CA PHE A 42 13.19 -6.61 -2.32
C PHE A 42 13.70 -7.64 -3.32
N ASP A 43 14.91 -8.10 -3.07
CA ASP A 43 15.54 -9.21 -3.78
C ASP A 43 15.61 -10.42 -2.83
N PRO A 44 15.19 -11.64 -3.27
CA PRO A 44 15.22 -12.84 -2.41
C PRO A 44 16.59 -13.19 -1.84
N VAL A 45 17.67 -12.76 -2.48
CA VAL A 45 19.07 -13.05 -2.05
C VAL A 45 19.63 -11.93 -1.17
N HIS A 46 19.36 -10.66 -1.55
CA HIS A 46 19.98 -9.50 -0.93
C HIS A 46 19.08 -8.77 0.09
N GLY A 47 17.80 -9.14 0.17
CA GLY A 47 16.82 -8.53 1.07
C GLY A 47 16.31 -7.16 0.60
N PRO A 48 15.69 -6.40 1.51
CA PRO A 48 15.03 -5.13 1.18
C PRO A 48 16.03 -3.98 1.05
N ARG A 49 15.73 -3.05 0.12
CA ARG A 49 16.40 -1.76 -0.05
C ARG A 49 15.35 -0.67 -0.20
N VAL A 50 15.58 0.50 0.39
CA VAL A 50 14.65 1.63 0.30
C VAL A 50 15.40 2.87 -0.17
N ARG A 51 14.80 3.57 -1.13
CA ARG A 51 15.19 4.91 -1.56
C ARG A 51 14.01 5.84 -1.37
N SER A 52 14.24 7.04 -0.89
CA SER A 52 13.20 8.03 -0.66
C SER A 52 13.65 9.41 -1.10
N THR A 53 12.70 10.26 -1.44
CA THR A 53 12.95 11.65 -1.84
C THR A 53 11.82 12.57 -1.40
N LEU A 54 12.17 13.81 -1.07
CA LEU A 54 11.23 14.92 -0.87
C LEU A 54 11.15 15.83 -2.12
N ARG A 55 11.90 15.51 -3.16
CA ARG A 55 11.85 16.24 -4.44
C ARG A 55 10.53 15.92 -5.13
N ARG A 56 10.02 16.91 -5.86
CA ARG A 56 8.77 16.77 -6.59
C ARG A 56 8.86 15.63 -7.62
N CYS A 57 7.93 14.69 -7.50
CA CYS A 57 7.66 13.66 -8.49
C CYS A 57 6.27 13.89 -9.09
N GLY A 58 6.08 13.53 -10.35
CA GLY A 58 4.77 13.55 -10.98
C GLY A 58 3.75 12.69 -10.24
N GLU A 59 2.47 12.97 -10.43
CA GLU A 59 1.42 12.06 -9.99
C GLU A 59 1.30 10.86 -10.91
N PRO A 60 0.98 9.67 -10.35
CA PRO A 60 0.50 8.58 -11.17
C PRO A 60 -0.74 9.00 -11.98
N SER A 61 -0.79 8.65 -13.24
CA SER A 61 -1.94 8.85 -14.10
C SER A 61 -2.68 7.53 -14.29
N ALA A 62 -4.00 7.55 -14.18
CA ALA A 62 -4.86 6.39 -14.40
C ALA A 62 -5.88 6.72 -15.49
N SER A 63 -5.87 5.97 -16.59
CA SER A 63 -6.85 6.08 -17.69
C SER A 63 -6.94 4.76 -18.43
N ASP A 64 -8.13 4.44 -18.93
CA ASP A 64 -8.39 3.31 -19.84
C ASP A 64 -7.82 1.96 -19.34
N GLY A 65 -7.92 1.70 -18.04
CA GLY A 65 -7.40 0.46 -17.43
C GLY A 65 -5.88 0.42 -17.27
N GLU A 66 -5.19 1.52 -17.52
CA GLU A 66 -3.76 1.65 -17.36
C GLU A 66 -3.41 2.68 -16.28
N VAL A 67 -2.41 2.34 -15.48
CA VAL A 67 -1.74 3.31 -14.57
C VAL A 67 -0.30 3.48 -15.03
N ARG A 68 0.16 4.73 -15.14
CA ARG A 68 1.55 5.10 -15.43
C ARG A 68 2.11 6.00 -14.35
N TRP A 69 3.35 5.77 -13.99
CA TRP A 69 4.07 6.66 -13.09
C TRP A 69 5.54 6.75 -13.44
N GLU A 70 6.08 7.95 -13.26
CA GLU A 70 7.50 8.24 -13.40
C GLU A 70 7.96 9.13 -12.24
N ALA A 71 9.06 8.74 -11.60
CA ALA A 71 9.73 9.49 -10.55
C ALA A 71 11.23 9.61 -10.87
N GLY A 72 11.59 10.61 -11.67
CA GLY A 72 12.98 10.88 -12.07
C GLY A 72 13.96 10.94 -10.90
N PRO A 73 13.64 11.61 -9.77
CA PRO A 73 14.51 11.62 -8.59
C PRO A 73 14.80 10.25 -7.95
N LEU A 74 13.99 9.23 -8.24
CA LEU A 74 14.18 7.85 -7.79
C LEU A 74 14.69 6.94 -8.92
N GLU A 75 14.82 7.44 -10.14
CA GLU A 75 15.16 6.68 -11.34
C GLU A 75 14.22 5.50 -11.57
N VAL A 76 12.91 5.69 -11.30
CA VAL A 76 11.89 4.66 -11.48
C VAL A 76 10.78 5.16 -12.38
N SER A 77 10.33 4.27 -13.27
CA SER A 77 9.10 4.44 -14.03
C SER A 77 8.40 3.09 -14.17
N GLY A 78 7.09 3.11 -14.37
CA GLY A 78 6.33 1.88 -14.51
C GLY A 78 4.97 2.09 -15.16
N THR A 79 4.47 0.98 -15.70
CA THR A 79 3.14 0.87 -16.27
C THR A 79 2.45 -0.36 -15.69
N TRP A 80 1.18 -0.18 -15.31
CA TRP A 80 0.31 -1.23 -14.79
C TRP A 80 -0.91 -1.34 -15.67
N HIS A 81 -1.19 -2.51 -16.22
CA HIS A 81 -2.36 -2.81 -17.06
C HIS A 81 -3.35 -3.64 -16.23
N GLY A 82 -4.54 -3.09 -16.00
CA GLY A 82 -5.57 -3.70 -15.16
C GLY A 82 -6.07 -5.04 -15.68
N LEU A 83 -6.24 -5.99 -14.79
CA LEU A 83 -6.79 -7.34 -15.03
C LEU A 83 -8.10 -7.58 -14.25
N ALA A 84 -8.54 -6.59 -13.47
CA ALA A 84 -9.76 -6.64 -12.67
C ALA A 84 -10.35 -5.22 -12.60
N PRO A 85 -11.67 -5.07 -12.40
CA PRO A 85 -12.31 -3.78 -12.33
C PRO A 85 -11.84 -2.96 -11.12
N GLU A 86 -11.84 -1.64 -11.30
CA GLU A 86 -11.59 -0.67 -10.23
C GLU A 86 -12.71 -0.71 -9.17
N PHE A 87 -12.36 -0.43 -7.92
CA PHE A 87 -13.30 -0.31 -6.83
C PHE A 87 -12.98 0.92 -5.96
N SER A 88 -14.02 1.61 -5.50
CA SER A 88 -13.88 2.74 -4.59
C SER A 88 -14.77 2.58 -3.37
N ALA A 89 -14.28 3.00 -2.21
CA ALA A 89 -15.04 3.02 -0.96
C ALA A 89 -14.65 4.22 -0.09
N GLU A 90 -15.61 4.75 0.63
CA GLU A 90 -15.39 5.64 1.75
C GLU A 90 -15.23 4.76 3.02
N LEU A 91 -14.03 4.74 3.60
CA LEU A 91 -13.70 3.93 4.79
C LEU A 91 -14.12 4.64 6.08
N LEU A 92 -14.20 5.96 6.05
CA LEU A 92 -14.65 6.80 7.16
C LEU A 92 -15.29 8.07 6.62
N ALA A 93 -16.51 8.36 7.12
CA ALA A 93 -17.16 9.67 7.01
C ALA A 93 -17.47 10.19 8.41
N ALA A 94 -16.82 11.28 8.81
CA ALA A 94 -16.99 11.91 10.09
C ALA A 94 -17.09 13.44 9.93
N SER A 95 -17.55 14.13 10.96
CA SER A 95 -17.62 15.61 10.96
C SER A 95 -16.25 16.26 10.79
N GLU A 96 -15.19 15.60 11.25
CA GLU A 96 -13.80 16.07 11.16
C GLU A 96 -13.15 15.81 9.79
N GLY A 97 -13.78 15.01 8.94
CA GLY A 97 -13.28 14.68 7.60
C GLY A 97 -13.52 13.24 7.19
N THR A 98 -12.95 12.86 6.06
CA THR A 98 -13.20 11.57 5.39
C THR A 98 -11.91 10.81 5.13
N VAL A 99 -12.04 9.48 4.97
CA VAL A 99 -11.03 8.60 4.39
C VAL A 99 -11.64 7.91 3.18
N ALA A 100 -11.18 8.28 2.01
CA ALA A 100 -11.57 7.65 0.75
C ALA A 100 -10.45 6.76 0.23
N TRP A 101 -10.79 5.55 -0.17
CA TRP A 101 -9.89 4.58 -0.76
C TRP A 101 -10.37 4.19 -2.16
N ARG A 102 -9.44 4.18 -3.09
CA ARG A 102 -9.67 3.80 -4.47
C ARG A 102 -8.68 2.71 -4.84
N CYS A 103 -9.14 1.49 -5.02
CA CYS A 103 -8.38 0.38 -5.57
C CYS A 103 -8.42 0.48 -7.09
N VAL A 104 -7.49 1.21 -7.66
CA VAL A 104 -7.46 1.53 -9.10
C VAL A 104 -7.24 0.26 -9.92
N GLN A 105 -6.36 -0.61 -9.44
CA GLN A 105 -6.10 -1.90 -10.07
C GLN A 105 -5.91 -2.98 -8.99
N PRO A 106 -6.99 -3.69 -8.63
CA PRO A 106 -6.91 -4.80 -7.67
C PRO A 106 -5.97 -5.92 -8.10
N ARG A 107 -5.78 -6.06 -9.40
CA ARG A 107 -4.83 -6.96 -10.05
C ARG A 107 -4.41 -6.37 -11.40
N SER A 108 -3.11 -6.40 -11.69
CA SER A 108 -2.57 -5.87 -12.94
C SER A 108 -1.36 -6.67 -13.44
N ARG A 109 -1.02 -6.52 -14.71
CA ARG A 109 0.33 -6.77 -15.20
C ARG A 109 1.13 -5.50 -15.08
N ALA A 110 2.31 -5.59 -14.51
CA ALA A 110 3.17 -4.44 -14.26
C ALA A 110 4.54 -4.63 -14.90
N GLU A 111 5.05 -3.55 -15.47
CA GLU A 111 6.41 -3.45 -16.00
C GLU A 111 7.05 -2.19 -15.43
N LEU A 112 8.17 -2.35 -14.73
CA LEU A 112 8.92 -1.26 -14.12
C LEU A 112 10.33 -1.19 -14.66
N ARG A 113 10.79 0.02 -14.90
CA ARG A 113 12.21 0.34 -15.04
C ARG A 113 12.71 0.82 -13.69
N LEU A 114 13.67 0.13 -13.13
CA LEU A 114 14.26 0.36 -11.82
C LEU A 114 15.62 1.07 -11.95
N PRO A 115 16.16 1.62 -10.84
CA PRO A 115 17.48 2.24 -10.84
C PRO A 115 18.57 1.36 -11.42
N GLY A 116 19.50 1.99 -12.17
CA GLY A 116 20.55 1.27 -12.89
C GLY A 116 20.08 0.61 -14.17
N GLY A 117 18.87 0.94 -14.67
CA GLY A 117 18.35 0.42 -15.95
C GLY A 117 17.80 -1.00 -15.88
N ARG A 118 17.69 -1.59 -14.68
CA ARG A 118 17.06 -2.91 -14.49
C ARG A 118 15.56 -2.83 -14.82
N THR A 119 15.00 -3.93 -15.28
CA THR A 119 13.56 -4.08 -15.50
C THR A 119 13.00 -5.12 -14.55
N LEU A 120 11.79 -4.88 -14.07
CA LEU A 120 11.00 -5.83 -13.29
C LEU A 120 9.63 -5.95 -13.94
N ALA A 121 9.24 -7.16 -14.30
CA ALA A 121 7.92 -7.46 -14.84
C ALA A 121 7.23 -8.53 -13.98
N GLY A 122 5.93 -8.41 -13.79
CA GLY A 122 5.18 -9.33 -12.95
C GLY A 122 3.72 -8.96 -12.77
N LEU A 123 3.15 -9.47 -11.70
CA LEU A 123 1.81 -9.08 -11.27
C LEU A 123 1.89 -7.95 -10.26
N GLY A 124 1.00 -6.98 -10.40
CA GLY A 124 1.01 -5.78 -9.60
C GLY A 124 -0.36 -5.36 -9.10
N TYR A 125 -0.35 -4.25 -8.39
CA TYR A 125 -1.48 -3.63 -7.72
C TYR A 125 -1.30 -2.12 -7.70
N ALA A 126 -2.41 -1.37 -7.75
CA ALA A 126 -2.39 0.08 -7.62
C ALA A 126 -3.59 0.59 -6.82
N GLU A 127 -3.33 1.46 -5.84
CA GLU A 127 -4.36 2.13 -5.05
C GLU A 127 -4.04 3.60 -4.80
N GLU A 128 -5.09 4.34 -4.52
CA GLU A 128 -5.05 5.72 -4.05
C GLU A 128 -5.81 5.85 -2.73
N LEU A 129 -5.21 6.50 -1.75
CA LEU A 129 -5.82 6.83 -0.46
C LEU A 129 -5.85 8.34 -0.29
N THR A 130 -7.02 8.89 0.04
CA THR A 130 -7.21 10.32 0.33
C THR A 130 -7.80 10.48 1.72
N LEU A 131 -7.19 11.36 2.53
CA LEU A 131 -7.70 11.76 3.85
C LEU A 131 -7.91 13.28 3.87
N THR A 132 -9.03 13.71 4.44
CA THR A 132 -9.29 15.12 4.76
C THR A 132 -9.24 15.40 6.25
N LEU A 133 -8.96 14.36 7.08
CA LEU A 133 -8.63 14.49 8.50
C LEU A 133 -7.21 14.02 8.77
N PRO A 134 -6.54 14.59 9.80
CA PRO A 134 -5.20 14.16 10.17
C PRO A 134 -5.15 12.69 10.59
N PRO A 135 -4.12 11.90 10.18
CA PRO A 135 -4.01 10.48 10.51
C PRO A 135 -3.96 10.18 12.03
N TRP A 136 -3.53 11.14 12.86
CA TRP A 136 -3.53 10.99 14.32
C TRP A 136 -4.91 11.12 14.98
N ARG A 137 -5.94 11.51 14.19
CA ARG A 137 -7.35 11.54 14.60
C ARG A 137 -8.14 10.33 14.14
N LEU A 138 -7.51 9.43 13.37
CA LEU A 138 -8.16 8.20 12.94
C LEU A 138 -8.59 7.37 14.16
N PRO A 139 -9.86 6.94 14.24
CA PRO A 139 -10.40 6.17 15.36
C PRO A 139 -10.09 4.67 15.20
N ILE A 140 -8.81 4.34 15.06
CA ILE A 140 -8.32 2.96 14.87
C ILE A 140 -7.13 2.67 15.79
N ASP A 141 -7.00 1.41 16.21
CA ASP A 141 -5.90 0.90 17.02
C ASP A 141 -4.95 0.02 16.20
N GLU A 142 -5.49 -0.72 15.24
CA GLU A 142 -4.72 -1.58 14.33
C GLU A 142 -5.34 -1.56 12.94
N LEU A 143 -4.47 -1.43 11.92
CA LEU A 143 -4.79 -1.67 10.52
C LEU A 143 -4.13 -2.97 10.08
N ARG A 144 -4.89 -3.84 9.44
CA ARG A 144 -4.40 -4.95 8.63
C ARG A 144 -4.83 -4.73 7.19
N TRP A 145 -3.87 -4.57 6.34
CA TRP A 145 -4.06 -4.41 4.91
C TRP A 145 -3.26 -5.44 4.15
N GLY A 146 -3.76 -5.85 3.01
CA GLY A 146 -2.97 -6.65 2.09
C GLY A 146 -3.67 -6.91 0.78
N ARG A 147 -2.86 -7.45 -0.12
CA ARG A 147 -3.33 -7.92 -1.42
C ARG A 147 -2.62 -9.23 -1.77
N PHE A 148 -3.32 -10.10 -2.46
CA PHE A 148 -2.80 -11.30 -3.12
C PHE A 148 -3.08 -11.20 -4.61
N THR A 149 -2.12 -11.60 -5.44
CA THR A 149 -2.28 -11.69 -6.89
C THR A 149 -1.69 -12.98 -7.43
N SER A 150 -2.43 -13.62 -8.32
CA SER A 150 -2.01 -14.74 -9.15
C SER A 150 -2.38 -14.47 -10.60
N GLY A 151 -2.00 -15.36 -11.52
CA GLY A 151 -2.39 -15.25 -12.93
C GLY A 151 -3.90 -15.23 -13.16
N SER A 152 -4.69 -15.86 -12.28
CA SER A 152 -6.14 -16.02 -12.43
C SER A 152 -6.97 -15.39 -11.32
N ARG A 153 -6.43 -15.21 -10.11
CA ARG A 153 -7.17 -14.76 -8.93
C ARG A 153 -6.48 -13.57 -8.26
N GLY A 154 -7.29 -12.72 -7.63
CA GLY A 154 -6.84 -11.63 -6.78
C GLY A 154 -7.71 -11.51 -5.52
N LEU A 155 -7.10 -11.17 -4.39
CA LEU A 155 -7.77 -10.82 -3.15
C LEU A 155 -7.12 -9.56 -2.58
N VAL A 156 -7.93 -8.56 -2.22
CA VAL A 156 -7.50 -7.38 -1.46
C VAL A 156 -8.31 -7.34 -0.18
N TRP A 157 -7.68 -6.98 0.94
CA TRP A 157 -8.38 -6.85 2.22
C TRP A 157 -7.93 -5.63 3.00
N ILE A 158 -8.89 -5.05 3.73
CA ILE A 158 -8.69 -3.96 4.69
C ILE A 158 -9.47 -4.34 5.95
N GLU A 159 -8.77 -4.45 7.09
CA GLU A 159 -9.40 -4.60 8.40
C GLU A 159 -8.89 -3.49 9.32
N TRP A 160 -9.77 -2.63 9.80
CA TRP A 160 -9.51 -1.71 10.89
C TRP A 160 -10.07 -2.30 12.17
N ARG A 161 -9.27 -2.26 13.23
CA ARG A 161 -9.65 -2.65 14.58
C ARG A 161 -9.56 -1.45 15.50
N GLY A 162 -10.51 -1.32 16.41
CA GLY A 162 -10.60 -0.20 17.34
C GLY A 162 -12.00 0.43 17.37
N PRO A 163 -12.10 1.71 17.74
CA PRO A 163 -13.39 2.38 17.91
C PRO A 163 -14.26 2.46 16.65
N HIS A 164 -13.65 2.50 15.46
CA HIS A 164 -14.35 2.49 14.18
C HIS A 164 -13.89 1.29 13.34
N PRO A 165 -14.52 0.10 13.53
CA PRO A 165 -14.10 -1.08 12.81
C PRO A 165 -14.54 -1.01 11.35
N VAL A 166 -13.62 -1.36 10.44
CA VAL A 166 -13.88 -1.51 9.00
C VAL A 166 -13.47 -2.91 8.58
N ARG A 167 -14.30 -3.56 7.79
CA ARG A 167 -14.01 -4.84 7.13
C ARG A 167 -14.39 -4.75 5.68
N LEU A 168 -13.42 -4.88 4.80
CA LEU A 168 -13.61 -4.83 3.35
C LEU A 168 -12.71 -5.86 2.68
N ALA A 169 -13.25 -6.62 1.75
CA ALA A 169 -12.49 -7.46 0.84
C ALA A 169 -12.95 -7.26 -0.60
N LEU A 170 -12.02 -7.45 -1.53
CA LEU A 170 -12.31 -7.57 -2.96
C LEU A 170 -11.76 -8.90 -3.46
N ILE A 171 -12.58 -9.70 -4.11
CA ILE A 171 -12.17 -10.87 -4.85
C ILE A 171 -12.29 -10.56 -6.33
N ASP A 172 -11.18 -10.60 -7.05
CA ASP A 172 -11.10 -10.26 -8.49
C ASP A 172 -11.68 -8.89 -8.85
N GLY A 173 -11.59 -7.91 -7.90
CA GLY A 173 -12.11 -6.54 -8.03
C GLY A 173 -13.55 -6.35 -7.55
N GLU A 174 -14.27 -7.41 -7.22
CA GLU A 174 -15.65 -7.34 -6.71
C GLU A 174 -15.68 -7.45 -5.19
N ARG A 175 -16.59 -6.67 -4.57
CA ARG A 175 -16.74 -6.64 -3.11
C ARG A 175 -17.20 -7.99 -2.57
N ALA A 176 -16.53 -8.47 -1.52
CA ALA A 176 -16.83 -9.68 -0.79
C ALA A 176 -16.88 -9.41 0.73
N GLU A 177 -17.52 -10.29 1.47
CA GLU A 177 -17.51 -10.24 2.94
C GLU A 177 -16.15 -10.70 3.46
N LEU A 178 -15.51 -9.88 4.31
CA LEU A 178 -14.27 -10.23 5.01
C LEU A 178 -14.60 -10.90 6.34
N SER A 179 -14.36 -12.21 6.45
CA SER A 179 -14.72 -13.01 7.62
C SER A 179 -13.61 -13.05 8.67
N ALA A 180 -12.34 -13.23 8.25
CA ALA A 180 -11.21 -13.28 9.18
C ALA A 180 -9.91 -12.79 8.52
N VAL A 181 -9.04 -12.15 9.33
CA VAL A 181 -7.66 -11.80 8.96
C VAL A 181 -6.72 -12.23 10.08
N ALA A 182 -5.88 -13.24 9.78
CA ALA A 182 -4.79 -13.70 10.63
C ALA A 182 -3.44 -13.47 9.91
N GLU A 183 -2.34 -13.86 10.53
CA GLU A 183 -1.00 -13.68 9.94
C GLU A 183 -0.77 -14.60 8.73
N GLU A 184 -1.30 -15.82 8.81
CA GLU A 184 -1.09 -16.87 7.81
C GLU A 184 -2.35 -17.18 6.98
N ARG A 185 -3.47 -16.48 7.25
CA ARG A 185 -4.75 -16.81 6.63
C ARG A 185 -5.69 -15.60 6.55
N VAL A 186 -6.35 -15.48 5.39
CA VAL A 186 -7.43 -14.51 5.19
C VAL A 186 -8.65 -15.22 4.63
N GLU A 187 -9.81 -15.00 5.24
CA GLU A 187 -11.09 -15.57 4.82
C GLU A 187 -12.03 -14.49 4.30
N ALA A 188 -12.46 -14.60 3.06
CA ALA A 188 -13.37 -13.63 2.44
C ALA A 188 -14.26 -14.33 1.40
N GLY A 189 -15.56 -13.96 1.35
CA GLY A 189 -16.50 -14.45 0.33
C GLY A 189 -16.60 -15.97 0.23
N GLY A 190 -16.37 -16.67 1.34
CA GLY A 190 -16.40 -18.15 1.38
C GLY A 190 -15.13 -18.83 0.88
N VAL A 191 -14.09 -18.08 0.48
CA VAL A 191 -12.77 -18.62 0.10
C VAL A 191 -11.72 -18.34 1.16
N SER A 192 -10.64 -19.10 1.17
CA SER A 192 -9.52 -18.96 2.10
C SER A 192 -8.21 -18.76 1.35
N LEU A 193 -7.53 -17.67 1.66
CA LEU A 193 -6.15 -17.43 1.25
C LEU A 193 -5.21 -17.94 2.35
N GLU A 194 -4.40 -18.92 2.02
CA GLU A 194 -3.31 -19.38 2.88
C GLU A 194 -2.02 -18.64 2.52
N LEU A 195 -1.32 -18.12 3.54
CA LEU A 195 -0.06 -17.41 3.39
C LEU A 195 1.09 -18.23 4.00
N SER A 196 2.20 -18.27 3.31
CA SER A 196 3.38 -19.03 3.72
C SER A 196 4.69 -18.31 3.32
N GLN A 197 5.81 -18.75 3.87
CA GLN A 197 7.14 -18.24 3.56
C GLN A 197 7.23 -16.70 3.60
N PRO A 198 6.86 -16.05 4.72
CA PRO A 198 6.90 -14.60 4.83
C PRO A 198 8.33 -14.10 4.79
N ALA A 199 8.56 -13.04 4.01
CA ALA A 199 9.80 -12.27 4.00
C ALA A 199 9.46 -10.83 4.41
N VAL A 200 10.17 -10.31 5.42
CA VAL A 200 9.97 -8.95 5.91
C VAL A 200 10.51 -7.96 4.88
N LEU A 201 9.66 -7.09 4.40
CA LEU A 201 10.00 -6.00 3.50
C LEU A 201 10.38 -4.73 4.27
N ARG A 202 9.68 -4.46 5.36
CA ARG A 202 9.93 -3.34 6.27
C ARG A 202 9.34 -3.65 7.65
N SER A 203 10.05 -3.27 8.72
CA SER A 203 9.54 -3.34 10.09
C SER A 203 10.13 -2.23 10.94
N GLY A 204 9.35 -1.65 11.82
CA GLY A 204 9.78 -0.62 12.77
C GLY A 204 8.78 0.53 12.93
N ARG A 205 9.22 1.59 13.63
CA ARG A 205 8.42 2.80 13.79
C ARG A 205 8.39 3.60 12.49
N ILE A 206 7.22 4.11 12.12
CA ILE A 206 7.06 4.92 10.89
C ILE A 206 7.95 6.17 10.92
N GLY A 207 8.14 6.79 12.08
CA GLY A 207 9.06 7.91 12.26
C GLY A 207 10.52 7.56 11.94
N GLU A 208 10.94 6.33 12.20
CA GLU A 208 12.31 5.85 12.00
C GLU A 208 12.53 5.21 10.62
N THR A 209 11.46 4.77 9.97
CA THR A 209 11.52 4.06 8.68
C THR A 209 11.07 4.94 7.51
N VAL A 210 9.80 5.29 7.46
CA VAL A 210 9.20 6.02 6.32
C VAL A 210 9.51 7.51 6.39
N LEU A 211 9.38 8.10 7.58
CA LEU A 211 9.47 9.55 7.78
C LEU A 211 10.88 10.03 8.18
N SER A 212 11.83 9.12 8.37
CA SER A 212 13.22 9.44 8.77
C SER A 212 13.97 10.37 7.80
N VAL A 213 13.54 10.42 6.54
CA VAL A 213 14.14 11.30 5.52
C VAL A 213 13.66 12.76 5.61
N ILE A 214 12.68 13.07 6.48
CA ILE A 214 12.11 14.40 6.64
C ILE A 214 12.80 15.08 7.82
N PRO A 215 13.68 16.10 7.58
CA PRO A 215 14.35 16.79 8.67
C PRO A 215 13.35 17.48 9.61
N GLY A 216 13.51 17.32 10.92
CA GLY A 216 12.67 17.98 11.92
C GLY A 216 11.23 17.48 11.97
N ILE A 217 10.97 16.28 11.46
CA ILE A 217 9.63 15.67 11.39
C ILE A 217 8.94 15.63 12.77
N GLU A 218 9.72 15.45 13.83
CA GLU A 218 9.26 15.42 15.21
C GLU A 218 8.65 16.75 15.71
N ARG A 219 8.95 17.86 15.02
CA ARG A 219 8.38 19.19 15.31
C ARG A 219 7.04 19.41 14.62
N VAL A 220 6.77 18.66 13.57
CA VAL A 220 5.57 18.82 12.72
C VAL A 220 4.51 17.78 13.05
N PHE A 221 4.93 16.54 13.31
CA PHE A 221 4.00 15.43 13.53
C PHE A 221 3.92 15.00 14.99
N PRO A 222 2.70 14.75 15.50
CA PRO A 222 2.51 14.21 16.84
C PRO A 222 3.21 12.86 17.02
N GLY A 223 3.72 12.61 18.25
CA GLY A 223 4.36 11.36 18.61
C GLY A 223 3.50 10.11 18.32
N ARG A 224 2.17 10.25 18.34
CA ARG A 224 1.25 9.17 17.98
C ARG A 224 1.45 8.65 16.53
N ILE A 225 1.81 9.52 15.58
CA ILE A 225 2.13 9.12 14.21
C ILE A 225 3.55 8.57 14.12
N LEU A 226 4.51 9.25 14.72
CA LEU A 226 5.91 8.82 14.68
C LEU A 226 6.12 7.47 15.37
N GLY A 227 5.29 7.16 16.38
CA GLY A 227 5.30 5.91 17.12
C GLY A 227 4.51 4.76 16.51
N LEU A 228 3.84 4.95 15.37
CA LEU A 228 3.17 3.87 14.66
C LEU A 228 4.15 2.73 14.36
N GLN A 229 3.80 1.52 14.78
CA GLN A 229 4.56 0.32 14.47
C GLN A 229 4.02 -0.31 13.20
N GLU A 230 4.85 -0.41 12.18
CA GLU A 230 4.51 -1.08 10.94
C GLU A 230 5.37 -2.34 10.78
N THR A 231 4.76 -3.42 10.32
CA THR A 231 5.48 -4.53 9.71
C THR A 231 4.79 -4.91 8.42
N LYS A 232 5.58 -4.99 7.36
CA LYS A 232 5.14 -5.32 6.00
C LYS A 232 5.90 -6.55 5.52
N TRP A 233 5.16 -7.49 4.94
CA TRP A 233 5.70 -8.75 4.41
C TRP A 233 5.34 -8.94 2.94
N ARG A 234 6.20 -9.68 2.24
CA ARG A 234 5.86 -10.46 1.07
C ARG A 234 5.73 -11.92 1.48
N ALA A 235 4.70 -12.60 1.01
CA ALA A 235 4.48 -14.03 1.29
C ALA A 235 4.04 -14.78 0.02
N ARG A 236 4.27 -16.08 -0.03
CA ARG A 236 3.57 -16.96 -0.96
C ARG A 236 2.12 -17.05 -0.54
N GLY A 237 1.21 -17.07 -1.51
CA GLY A 237 -0.22 -17.24 -1.25
C GLY A 237 -0.82 -18.34 -2.10
N THR A 238 -1.82 -19.03 -1.55
CA THR A 238 -2.67 -19.98 -2.28
C THR A 238 -4.12 -19.65 -2.02
N LEU A 239 -4.86 -19.32 -3.07
CA LEU A 239 -6.30 -19.00 -3.05
C LEU A 239 -7.01 -19.91 -4.05
N ASP A 240 -7.90 -20.81 -3.57
CA ASP A 240 -8.63 -21.78 -4.41
C ASP A 240 -7.69 -22.55 -5.37
N GLY A 241 -6.53 -22.96 -4.89
CA GLY A 241 -5.52 -23.64 -5.69
C GLY A 241 -4.66 -22.75 -6.58
N ALA A 242 -5.03 -21.48 -6.79
CA ALA A 242 -4.21 -20.51 -7.52
C ALA A 242 -3.04 -20.06 -6.64
N GLN A 243 -1.82 -20.27 -7.11
CA GLN A 243 -0.62 -19.82 -6.42
C GLN A 243 -0.16 -18.44 -6.91
N GLY A 244 0.35 -17.63 -5.99
CA GLY A 244 0.78 -16.27 -6.29
C GLY A 244 1.56 -15.64 -5.16
N TRP A 245 1.60 -14.31 -5.18
CA TRP A 245 2.30 -13.49 -4.19
C TRP A 245 1.35 -12.56 -3.47
N ALA A 246 1.48 -12.52 -2.15
CA ALA A 246 0.85 -11.53 -1.31
C ALA A 246 1.86 -10.48 -0.83
N ILE A 247 1.39 -9.24 -0.72
CA ILE A 247 2.01 -8.21 0.11
C ILE A 247 0.98 -7.82 1.15
N HIS A 248 1.38 -7.85 2.42
CA HIS A 248 0.47 -7.49 3.50
C HIS A 248 1.21 -6.76 4.63
N GLU A 249 0.47 -6.01 5.41
CA GLU A 249 1.02 -5.23 6.51
C GLU A 249 0.09 -5.20 7.71
N VAL A 250 0.71 -5.00 8.87
CA VAL A 250 0.03 -4.63 10.12
C VAL A 250 0.62 -3.33 10.60
N VAL A 251 -0.25 -2.34 10.85
CA VAL A 251 0.11 -1.06 11.45
C VAL A 251 -0.62 -0.93 12.78
N ARG A 252 0.12 -0.66 13.88
CA ARG A 252 -0.43 -0.49 15.23
C ARG A 252 -0.20 0.92 15.72
N TRP A 253 -1.26 1.53 16.22
CA TRP A 253 -1.20 2.84 16.86
C TRP A 253 -0.68 2.69 18.31
N PRO A 254 0.20 3.57 18.76
CA PRO A 254 0.60 3.59 20.17
C PRO A 254 -0.62 3.91 21.06
N ARG A 255 -0.73 3.20 22.17
CA ARG A 255 -1.75 3.43 23.20
C ARG A 255 -1.47 4.69 24.00
#